data_8d4d4d01687a9810ab43ef649fa31831
#
_entry.id   8d4d4d01687a9810ab43ef649fa31831
#
_cell.length_a   1.000
_cell.length_b   1.000
_cell.length_c   1.000
_cell.angle_alpha   90.00
_cell.angle_beta   90.00
_cell.angle_gamma   90.00
#
_symmetry.space_group_name_H-M   'P 1'
#
loop_
_entity.id
_entity.type
_entity.pdbx_description
1 polymer ?
#
loop_
_entity_poly.entity_id
_entity_poly.type
_entity_poly.pdbx_seq_one_letter_code
_entity_poly.pdbx_strand_id
1 'polypeptide(L)'
;FEARIMGLLMPRESECCRIFEQLRAQQGPKAATDWFYKLCIDTNYIRTAQIAQNIQWNTATEYGDLEITINMTKPEKDPKTIALERLQPKAGYPTCMLCRENIGYAGRINFPARQNHRIIPVTLSGDQFYLQYSPYVYFNEHCIVFHKDHKPMEMDSHTLDQIFSFV
;
A
#
# COMPACT_ATOMS: atom_id res chain seq x y z
N PHE A 1 9.05 3.29 16.14
CA PHE A 1 8.39 3.95 17.28
C PHE A 1 7.09 4.62 16.82
N GLU A 2 7.14 5.51 15.83
CA GLU A 2 6.01 6.27 15.29
C GLU A 2 4.85 5.36 14.84
N ALA A 3 5.10 4.37 13.98
CA ALA A 3 4.07 3.45 13.50
C ALA A 3 3.32 2.75 14.64
N ARG A 4 4.00 2.49 15.77
CA ARG A 4 3.37 1.88 16.95
C ARG A 4 2.43 2.86 17.64
N ILE A 5 2.85 4.10 17.86
CA ILE A 5 1.99 5.13 18.47
C ILE A 5 0.78 5.39 17.61
N MET A 6 0.98 5.65 16.32
CA MET A 6 -0.13 5.91 15.39
C MET A 6 -1.07 4.71 15.29
N GLY A 7 -0.54 3.49 15.27
CA GLY A 7 -1.34 2.26 15.25
C GLY A 7 -2.21 2.06 16.49
N LEU A 8 -1.82 2.61 17.65
CA LEU A 8 -2.61 2.60 18.88
C LEU A 8 -3.68 3.69 18.91
N LEU A 9 -3.42 4.83 18.29
CA LEU A 9 -4.32 5.99 18.27
C LEU A 9 -5.39 5.92 17.17
N MET A 10 -5.13 5.19 16.10
CA MET A 10 -6.06 5.06 14.97
C MET A 10 -7.12 3.98 15.22
N PRO A 11 -8.26 4.02 14.50
CA PRO A 11 -9.29 2.98 14.58
C PRO A 11 -8.73 1.59 14.29
N ARG A 12 -9.29 0.56 14.94
CA ARG A 12 -8.95 -0.84 14.67
C ARG A 12 -9.41 -1.23 13.26
N GLU A 13 -8.83 -2.30 12.71
CA GLU A 13 -9.18 -2.79 11.35
C GLU A 13 -10.68 -2.97 11.17
N SER A 14 -11.34 -3.66 12.11
CA SER A 14 -12.80 -3.89 12.05
C SER A 14 -13.61 -2.60 12.05
N GLU A 15 -13.16 -1.59 12.77
CA GLU A 15 -13.82 -0.28 12.79
C GLU A 15 -13.56 0.49 11.50
N CYS A 16 -12.35 0.42 10.95
CA CYS A 16 -12.06 1.00 9.64
C CYS A 16 -12.97 0.41 8.56
N CYS A 17 -13.13 -0.92 8.53
CA CYS A 17 -14.03 -1.59 7.60
C CYS A 17 -15.49 -1.13 7.78
N ARG A 18 -15.96 -1.04 9.02
CA ARG A 18 -17.33 -0.59 9.33
C ARG A 18 -17.57 0.85 8.85
N ILE A 19 -16.63 1.76 9.13
CA ILE A 19 -16.76 3.17 8.70
C ILE A 19 -16.73 3.26 7.18
N PHE A 20 -15.81 2.54 6.54
CA PHE A 20 -15.68 2.51 5.08
C PHE A 20 -16.98 2.06 4.41
N GLU A 21 -17.55 0.93 4.86
CA GLU A 21 -18.81 0.41 4.32
C GLU A 21 -20.00 1.35 4.60
N GLN A 22 -20.04 1.97 5.77
CA GLN A 22 -21.06 2.96 6.09
C GLN A 22 -21.00 4.17 5.16
N LEU A 23 -19.82 4.72 4.94
CA LEU A 23 -19.62 5.85 4.02
C LEU A 23 -19.94 5.46 2.58
N ARG A 24 -19.50 4.27 2.14
CA ARG A 24 -19.79 3.75 0.81
C ARG A 24 -21.29 3.63 0.56
N ALA A 25 -22.04 3.12 1.54
CA ALA A 25 -23.48 2.93 1.42
C ALA A 25 -24.27 4.26 1.48
N GLN A 26 -23.83 5.24 2.30
CA GLN A 26 -24.56 6.49 2.53
C GLN A 26 -24.18 7.62 1.57
N GLN A 27 -22.90 7.68 1.15
CA GLN A 27 -22.35 8.81 0.41
C GLN A 27 -21.62 8.39 -0.89
N GLY A 28 -21.55 7.09 -1.15
CA GLY A 28 -20.91 6.53 -2.34
C GLY A 28 -19.44 6.14 -2.15
N PRO A 29 -18.87 5.43 -3.15
CA PRO A 29 -17.52 4.87 -3.04
C PRO A 29 -16.44 5.94 -2.88
N LYS A 30 -16.58 7.08 -3.55
CA LYS A 30 -15.59 8.18 -3.43
C LYS A 30 -15.44 8.68 -2.00
N ALA A 31 -16.54 8.89 -1.27
CA ALA A 31 -16.49 9.34 0.12
C ALA A 31 -15.77 8.34 1.03
N ALA A 32 -15.96 7.04 0.78
CA ALA A 32 -15.29 5.98 1.52
C ALA A 32 -13.78 5.94 1.24
N THR A 33 -13.37 6.04 -0.03
CA THR A 33 -11.96 6.06 -0.41
C THR A 33 -11.25 7.34 0.05
N ASP A 34 -11.89 8.52 -0.06
CA ASP A 34 -11.35 9.79 0.43
C ASP A 34 -11.10 9.74 1.95
N TRP A 35 -12.07 9.21 2.71
CA TRP A 35 -11.90 9.01 4.15
C TRP A 35 -10.73 8.08 4.49
N PHE A 36 -10.64 6.95 3.80
CA PHE A 36 -9.59 5.97 4.05
C PHE A 36 -8.20 6.51 3.66
N TYR A 37 -8.13 7.23 2.54
CA TYR A 37 -6.92 7.91 2.12
C TYR A 37 -6.46 8.96 3.16
N LYS A 38 -7.41 9.78 3.62
CA LYS A 38 -7.13 10.77 4.67
C LYS A 38 -6.64 10.11 5.96
N LEU A 39 -7.24 9.00 6.39
CA LEU A 39 -6.78 8.24 7.55
C LEU A 39 -5.32 7.79 7.39
N CYS A 40 -4.96 7.30 6.20
CA CYS A 40 -3.59 6.88 5.90
C CYS A 40 -2.59 8.06 5.93
N ILE A 41 -3.01 9.26 5.53
CA ILE A 41 -2.20 10.49 5.64
C ILE A 41 -2.07 10.90 7.10
N ASP A 42 -3.18 11.06 7.82
CA ASP A 42 -3.22 11.55 9.19
C ASP A 42 -2.43 10.64 10.17
N THR A 43 -2.31 9.37 9.85
CA THR A 43 -1.54 8.39 10.64
C THR A 43 -0.10 8.22 10.16
N ASN A 44 0.36 9.07 9.25
CA ASN A 44 1.67 9.01 8.61
C ASN A 44 2.03 7.62 8.04
N TYR A 45 1.00 6.85 7.64
CA TYR A 45 1.22 5.65 6.84
C TYR A 45 1.65 6.04 5.42
N ILE A 46 0.96 7.00 4.82
CA ILE A 46 1.39 7.71 3.61
C ILE A 46 2.27 8.88 4.05
N ARG A 47 3.54 8.80 3.76
CA ARG A 47 4.56 9.74 4.24
C ARG A 47 4.65 10.99 3.36
N THR A 48 3.64 11.84 3.43
CA THR A 48 3.49 13.02 2.56
C THR A 48 4.70 13.96 2.57
N ALA A 49 5.33 14.18 3.73
CA ALA A 49 6.54 15.00 3.84
C ALA A 49 7.74 14.42 3.07
N GLN A 50 7.85 13.10 2.97
CA GLN A 50 8.88 12.43 2.18
C GLN A 50 8.50 12.40 0.69
N ILE A 51 7.23 12.18 0.38
CA ILE A 51 6.71 12.21 -1.00
C ILE A 51 6.93 13.59 -1.62
N ALA A 52 6.77 14.67 -0.86
CA ALA A 52 7.02 16.04 -1.32
C ALA A 52 8.50 16.29 -1.72
N GLN A 53 9.41 15.39 -1.36
CA GLN A 53 10.82 15.46 -1.78
C GLN A 53 11.09 14.71 -3.09
N ASN A 54 10.09 14.00 -3.65
CA ASN A 54 10.24 13.34 -4.95
C ASN A 54 10.55 14.39 -6.01
N ILE A 55 11.48 14.04 -6.90
CA ILE A 55 11.87 14.91 -8.01
C ILE A 55 11.10 14.44 -9.24
N GLN A 56 10.40 15.35 -9.90
CA GLN A 56 9.61 15.05 -11.10
C GLN A 56 9.93 16.06 -12.21
N TRP A 57 10.00 15.57 -13.45
CA TRP A 57 10.13 16.41 -14.65
C TRP A 57 9.59 15.68 -15.87
N ASN A 58 9.25 16.44 -16.90
CA ASN A 58 8.85 15.91 -18.19
C ASN A 58 10.01 16.01 -19.18
N THR A 59 10.16 14.99 -20.02
CA THR A 59 11.12 14.94 -21.10
C THR A 59 10.41 14.62 -22.41
N ALA A 60 10.56 15.51 -23.42
CA ALA A 60 10.00 15.27 -24.74
C ALA A 60 10.78 14.14 -25.45
N THR A 61 10.05 13.22 -26.07
CA THR A 61 10.59 12.16 -26.92
C THR A 61 9.88 12.10 -28.25
N GLU A 62 10.39 11.32 -29.17
CA GLU A 62 9.73 11.09 -30.48
C GLU A 62 8.36 10.39 -30.36
N TYR A 63 8.06 9.76 -29.23
CA TYR A 63 6.80 9.06 -28.94
C TYR A 63 5.85 9.87 -28.04
N GLY A 64 6.22 11.10 -27.69
CA GLY A 64 5.48 11.96 -26.78
C GLY A 64 6.27 12.30 -25.52
N ASP A 65 5.65 13.05 -24.61
CA ASP A 65 6.28 13.45 -23.34
C ASP A 65 6.29 12.30 -22.35
N LEU A 66 7.45 12.06 -21.78
CA LEU A 66 7.63 11.11 -20.65
C LEU A 66 7.73 11.87 -19.34
N GLU A 67 6.92 11.48 -18.37
CA GLU A 67 7.07 11.92 -16.98
C GLU A 67 8.10 11.04 -16.27
N ILE A 68 9.11 11.66 -15.70
CA ILE A 68 10.18 10.98 -14.98
C ILE A 68 10.11 11.37 -13.51
N THR A 69 10.13 10.37 -12.63
CA THR A 69 10.10 10.57 -11.18
C THR A 69 11.26 9.85 -10.50
N ILE A 70 11.99 10.58 -9.65
CA ILE A 70 12.90 9.97 -8.67
C ILE A 70 12.15 9.87 -7.34
N ASN A 71 11.85 8.64 -6.93
CA ASN A 71 11.11 8.38 -5.71
C ASN A 71 12.04 8.40 -4.48
N MET A 72 12.03 9.51 -3.75
CA MET A 72 12.83 9.68 -2.53
C MET A 72 12.25 8.96 -1.30
N THR A 73 11.00 8.51 -1.36
CA THR A 73 10.35 7.78 -0.26
C THR A 73 10.81 6.32 -0.17
N LYS A 74 11.26 5.77 -1.29
CA LYS A 74 11.82 4.42 -1.38
C LYS A 74 13.12 4.49 -2.21
N PRO A 75 14.20 5.05 -1.63
CA PRO A 75 15.49 5.09 -2.32
C PRO A 75 15.96 3.67 -2.62
N GLU A 76 16.68 3.52 -3.72
CA GLU A 76 17.33 2.25 -4.04
C GLU A 76 18.29 1.88 -2.91
N LYS A 77 18.33 0.60 -2.59
CA LYS A 77 19.27 0.11 -1.56
C LYS A 77 20.69 0.16 -2.07
N ASP A 78 21.57 0.69 -1.26
CA ASP A 78 23.01 0.63 -1.50
C ASP A 78 23.45 -0.84 -1.69
N PRO A 79 24.28 -1.17 -2.71
CA PRO A 79 24.81 -2.51 -2.93
C PRO A 79 25.48 -3.15 -1.70
N LYS A 80 26.15 -2.35 -0.86
CA LYS A 80 26.73 -2.83 0.40
C LYS A 80 25.66 -3.27 1.39
N THR A 81 24.58 -2.53 1.52
CA THR A 81 23.44 -2.88 2.36
C THR A 81 22.79 -4.17 1.86
N ILE A 82 22.61 -4.34 0.55
CA ILE A 82 22.09 -5.58 -0.06
C ILE A 82 22.99 -6.77 0.28
N ALA A 83 24.32 -6.61 0.18
CA ALA A 83 25.27 -7.67 0.51
C ALA A 83 25.18 -8.08 2.00
N LEU A 84 25.10 -7.11 2.90
CA LEU A 84 24.92 -7.37 4.34
C LEU A 84 23.58 -8.05 4.65
N GLU A 85 22.51 -7.65 3.97
CA GLU A 85 21.19 -8.29 4.11
C GLU A 85 21.19 -9.77 3.71
N ARG A 86 21.97 -10.13 2.68
CA ARG A 86 22.11 -11.53 2.22
C ARG A 86 22.78 -12.43 3.27
N LEU A 87 23.61 -11.86 4.15
CA LEU A 87 24.29 -12.57 5.23
C LEU A 87 23.41 -12.73 6.47
N GLN A 88 22.28 -12.00 6.56
CA GLN A 88 21.37 -12.10 7.69
C GLN A 88 20.56 -13.41 7.62
N PRO A 89 20.24 -14.02 8.78
CA PRO A 89 19.34 -15.16 8.81
C PRO A 89 18.00 -14.81 8.14
N LYS A 90 17.54 -15.66 7.24
CA LYS A 90 16.23 -15.48 6.63
C LYS A 90 15.15 -15.70 7.68
N ALA A 91 14.46 -14.65 8.07
CA ALA A 91 13.26 -14.78 8.88
C ALA A 91 12.12 -15.24 7.96
N GLY A 92 11.44 -16.33 8.33
CA GLY A 92 10.33 -16.88 7.55
C GLY A 92 9.03 -16.08 7.63
N TYR A 93 8.99 -15.01 8.46
CA TYR A 93 7.78 -14.22 8.69
C TYR A 93 8.09 -12.72 8.86
N PRO A 94 7.30 -11.80 8.26
CA PRO A 94 6.28 -12.07 7.24
C PRO A 94 6.93 -12.59 5.95
N THR A 95 6.21 -13.43 5.19
CA THR A 95 6.73 -14.02 3.96
C THR A 95 6.69 -13.06 2.78
N CYS A 96 5.76 -12.12 2.79
CA CYS A 96 5.53 -11.15 1.73
C CYS A 96 5.21 -9.76 2.29
N MET A 97 5.71 -8.71 1.67
CA MET A 97 5.47 -7.31 2.09
C MET A 97 4.03 -6.83 1.85
N LEU A 98 3.27 -7.48 0.97
CA LEU A 98 1.91 -7.09 0.60
C LEU A 98 0.83 -7.89 1.32
N CYS A 99 1.17 -9.08 1.86
CA CYS A 99 0.18 -9.94 2.49
C CYS A 99 -0.40 -9.35 3.78
N ARG A 100 -1.62 -9.81 4.10
CA ARG A 100 -2.37 -9.41 5.29
C ARG A 100 -1.61 -9.56 6.60
N GLU A 101 -0.70 -10.50 6.70
CA GLU A 101 0.15 -10.72 7.87
C GLU A 101 1.02 -9.51 8.27
N ASN A 102 1.15 -8.52 7.39
CA ASN A 102 1.84 -7.27 7.68
C ASN A 102 1.06 -6.30 8.57
N ILE A 103 -0.26 -6.48 8.70
CA ILE A 103 -1.08 -5.60 9.53
C ILE A 103 -0.65 -5.78 10.99
N GLY A 104 -0.28 -4.67 11.64
CA GLY A 104 0.17 -4.68 13.02
C GLY A 104 1.61 -5.19 13.22
N TYR A 105 2.32 -5.56 12.17
CA TYR A 105 3.68 -6.05 12.28
C TYR A 105 4.63 -4.99 12.85
N ALA A 106 5.42 -5.38 13.86
CA ALA A 106 6.31 -4.46 14.59
C ALA A 106 7.56 -4.05 13.81
N GLY A 107 7.87 -4.77 12.73
CA GLY A 107 9.07 -4.53 11.93
C GLY A 107 10.31 -5.28 12.43
N ARG A 108 11.30 -5.35 11.58
CA ARG A 108 12.66 -5.83 11.85
C ARG A 108 13.62 -5.16 10.87
N ILE A 109 14.92 -5.46 10.96
CA ILE A 109 15.90 -5.06 9.94
C ILE A 109 15.39 -5.55 8.57
N ASN A 110 15.36 -4.67 7.60
CA ASN A 110 14.90 -4.93 6.22
C ASN A 110 13.41 -5.18 6.01
N PHE A 111 12.60 -5.09 7.07
CA PHE A 111 11.16 -5.23 6.97
C PHE A 111 10.47 -4.16 7.82
N PRO A 112 9.81 -3.18 7.20
CA PRO A 112 9.28 -2.01 7.91
C PRO A 112 8.16 -2.37 8.87
N ALA A 113 8.04 -1.59 9.95
CA ALA A 113 6.89 -1.66 10.85
C ALA A 113 5.61 -1.24 10.10
N ARG A 114 4.52 -1.97 10.34
CA ARG A 114 3.21 -1.81 9.71
C ARG A 114 2.08 -1.71 10.75
N GLN A 115 2.37 -1.18 11.92
CA GLN A 115 1.39 -1.08 13.02
C GLN A 115 0.29 -0.05 12.74
N ASN A 116 0.59 0.98 11.95
CA ASN A 116 -0.37 1.96 11.42
C ASN A 116 -0.94 1.58 10.04
N HIS A 117 -0.72 0.36 9.57
CA HIS A 117 -1.30 -0.15 8.34
C HIS A 117 -2.70 -0.67 8.58
N ARG A 118 -3.64 -0.35 7.67
CA ARG A 118 -5.00 -0.89 7.61
C ARG A 118 -5.30 -1.30 6.18
N ILE A 119 -6.22 -2.24 6.03
CA ILE A 119 -6.71 -2.73 4.75
C ILE A 119 -8.24 -2.80 4.78
N ILE A 120 -8.84 -2.70 3.62
CA ILE A 120 -10.30 -2.81 3.45
C ILE A 120 -10.57 -4.08 2.62
N PRO A 121 -11.41 -5.01 3.10
CA PRO A 121 -11.81 -6.16 2.30
C PRO A 121 -12.71 -5.71 1.14
N VAL A 122 -12.46 -6.26 -0.04
CA VAL A 122 -13.26 -6.07 -1.26
C VAL A 122 -13.53 -7.42 -1.90
N THR A 123 -14.69 -7.58 -2.53
CA THR A 123 -15.03 -8.81 -3.25
C THR A 123 -15.10 -8.49 -4.74
N LEU A 124 -14.32 -9.22 -5.54
CA LEU A 124 -14.26 -9.07 -6.99
C LEU A 124 -14.57 -10.41 -7.65
N SER A 125 -15.62 -10.48 -8.45
CA SER A 125 -16.05 -11.71 -9.15
C SER A 125 -16.15 -12.94 -8.22
N GLY A 126 -16.60 -12.74 -6.96
CA GLY A 126 -16.76 -13.79 -5.95
C GLY A 126 -15.53 -14.09 -5.10
N ASP A 127 -14.35 -13.62 -5.47
CA ASP A 127 -13.11 -13.79 -4.71
C ASP A 127 -12.86 -12.63 -3.73
N GLN A 128 -12.19 -12.95 -2.63
CA GLN A 128 -11.82 -11.96 -1.62
C GLN A 128 -10.45 -11.33 -1.92
N PHE A 129 -10.45 -10.00 -1.94
CA PHE A 129 -9.27 -9.15 -2.05
C PHE A 129 -9.21 -8.17 -0.89
N TYR A 130 -8.10 -7.45 -0.82
CA TYR A 130 -7.92 -6.34 0.09
C TYR A 130 -7.42 -5.12 -0.67
N LEU A 131 -7.99 -3.97 -0.34
CA LEU A 131 -7.53 -2.66 -0.77
C LEU A 131 -6.62 -2.07 0.29
N GLN A 132 -5.46 -1.59 -0.09
CA GLN A 132 -4.56 -0.78 0.74
C GLN A 132 -3.99 0.38 -0.06
N TYR A 133 -3.68 1.49 0.60
CA TYR A 133 -2.87 2.53 -0.01
C TYR A 133 -1.38 2.18 0.05
N SER A 134 -0.60 2.66 -0.90
CA SER A 134 0.85 2.52 -0.90
C SER A 134 1.48 3.63 -0.08
N PRO A 135 2.43 3.35 0.82
CA PRO A 135 3.20 4.38 1.49
C PRO A 135 4.29 5.01 0.61
N TYR A 136 4.55 4.42 -0.58
CA TYR A 136 5.61 4.80 -1.52
C TYR A 136 4.98 5.21 -2.85
N VAL A 137 4.37 6.37 -2.88
CA VAL A 137 3.54 6.79 -4.02
C VAL A 137 4.32 7.59 -5.06
N TYR A 138 4.02 7.32 -6.34
CA TYR A 138 4.37 8.16 -7.48
C TYR A 138 3.18 9.06 -7.88
N PHE A 139 1.97 8.55 -7.71
CA PHE A 139 0.71 9.20 -8.05
C PHE A 139 -0.12 9.37 -6.80
N ASN A 140 -0.94 10.41 -6.77
CA ASN A 140 -1.90 10.63 -5.71
C ASN A 140 -2.86 9.42 -5.63
N GLU A 141 -3.25 9.08 -4.41
CA GLU A 141 -4.22 8.01 -4.15
C GLU A 141 -3.81 6.63 -4.69
N HIS A 142 -2.50 6.41 -4.89
CA HIS A 142 -1.98 5.12 -5.34
C HIS A 142 -2.37 4.00 -4.38
N CYS A 143 -3.21 3.10 -4.83
CA CYS A 143 -3.65 1.94 -4.07
C CYS A 143 -3.15 0.63 -4.67
N ILE A 144 -3.20 -0.42 -3.87
CA ILE A 144 -2.89 -1.79 -4.25
C ILE A 144 -4.08 -2.65 -3.86
N VAL A 145 -4.60 -3.40 -4.82
CA VAL A 145 -5.62 -4.42 -4.59
C VAL A 145 -4.93 -5.78 -4.73
N PHE A 146 -4.99 -6.60 -3.68
CA PHE A 146 -4.31 -7.88 -3.66
C PHE A 146 -5.23 -8.99 -3.15
N HIS A 147 -5.04 -10.19 -3.68
CA HIS A 147 -5.84 -11.34 -3.31
C HIS A 147 -5.62 -11.72 -1.83
N LYS A 148 -6.65 -12.23 -1.18
CA LYS A 148 -6.60 -12.70 0.23
C LYS A 148 -5.49 -13.72 0.46
N ASP A 149 -5.32 -14.67 -0.45
CA ASP A 149 -4.28 -15.67 -0.40
C ASP A 149 -3.06 -15.20 -1.19
N HIS A 150 -1.87 -15.62 -0.74
CA HIS A 150 -0.64 -15.33 -1.46
C HIS A 150 -0.60 -16.14 -2.76
N LYS A 151 -0.83 -15.45 -3.88
CA LYS A 151 -0.82 -16.03 -5.23
C LYS A 151 0.26 -15.36 -6.08
N PRO A 152 0.84 -16.08 -7.06
CA PRO A 152 1.66 -15.47 -8.10
C PRO A 152 0.85 -14.38 -8.84
N MET A 153 1.55 -13.35 -9.34
CA MET A 153 0.93 -12.34 -10.19
C MET A 153 0.87 -12.89 -11.62
N GLU A 154 -0.19 -13.66 -11.89
CA GLU A 154 -0.47 -14.23 -13.21
C GLU A 154 -1.68 -13.51 -13.81
N MET A 155 -1.62 -13.25 -15.13
CA MET A 155 -2.69 -12.60 -15.87
C MET A 155 -3.41 -13.66 -16.73
N ASP A 156 -4.58 -14.06 -16.25
CA ASP A 156 -5.50 -14.90 -17.01
C ASP A 156 -6.83 -14.17 -17.26
N SER A 157 -7.78 -14.80 -17.94
CA SER A 157 -9.09 -14.21 -18.23
C SER A 157 -9.86 -13.87 -16.96
N HIS A 158 -9.78 -14.73 -15.94
CA HIS A 158 -10.47 -14.51 -14.66
C HIS A 158 -9.89 -13.29 -13.91
N THR A 159 -8.56 -13.15 -13.89
CA THR A 159 -7.88 -11.99 -13.32
C THR A 159 -8.25 -10.69 -14.04
N LEU A 160 -8.37 -10.74 -15.38
CA LEU A 160 -8.84 -9.59 -16.17
C LEU A 160 -10.27 -9.20 -15.79
N ASP A 161 -11.19 -10.16 -15.67
CA ASP A 161 -12.58 -9.90 -15.26
C ASP A 161 -12.63 -9.27 -13.87
N GLN A 162 -11.76 -9.71 -12.96
CA GLN A 162 -11.63 -9.13 -11.61
C GLN A 162 -11.15 -7.67 -11.66
N ILE A 163 -10.15 -7.38 -12.50
CA ILE A 163 -9.65 -6.01 -12.71
C ILE A 163 -10.78 -5.11 -13.25
N PHE A 164 -11.49 -5.55 -14.28
CA PHE A 164 -12.59 -4.76 -14.85
C PHE A 164 -13.77 -4.61 -13.90
N SER A 165 -13.99 -5.54 -12.98
CA SER A 165 -15.06 -5.42 -11.99
C SER A 165 -14.73 -4.47 -10.84
N PHE A 166 -13.44 -4.09 -10.68
CA PHE A 166 -13.00 -3.13 -9.68
C PHE A 166 -13.13 -1.68 -10.15
N VAL A 167 -13.00 -1.42 -11.44
CA VAL A 167 -13.08 -0.09 -12.08
C VAL A 167 -14.53 0.31 -12.30
#